data_fd60c0b3d2c0192eaddeab2fc00463f8
#
_entry.id   fd60c0b3d2c0192eaddeab2fc00463f8
#
_cell.length_a   1.000
_cell.length_b   1.000
_cell.length_c   1.000
_cell.angle_alpha   90.00
_cell.angle_beta   90.00
_cell.angle_gamma   90.00
#
_symmetry.space_group_name_H-M   'P 1'
#
loop_
_entity.id
_entity.type
_entity.pdbx_description
1 polymer ?
#
loop_
_entity_poly.entity_id
_entity_poly.type
_entity_poly.pdbx_seq_one_letter_code
_entity_poly.pdbx_strand_id
1 'polypeptide(L)'
;MSTREPAHILIVDDDDRIRDLTKRFLTMKGYRVTGAPDAAGARRLMDNMTFDLAVLDIMMPGETGLELLERIRSSPAKATPVMLLTARGEARDRIEGLRLGADDYLAKPFEPEELALRCEAILRRSQKPAPPPEEIEMSGLVFNVERGELKAGDQRIRLTDAELQLLTILAHAPGEAISREDLAELTSAGLERSVDVQVTRLRRKIEPNPKEPIHIQTVRGIGYRLMPD
;
A
#
# COMPACT_ATOMS: atom_id res chain seq x y z
N MET A 1 11.22 13.80 -6.30
CA MET A 1 9.79 13.62 -6.59
C MET A 1 9.66 12.31 -7.31
N SER A 2 9.18 11.28 -6.65
CA SER A 2 8.98 9.95 -7.28
C SER A 2 7.89 10.07 -8.34
N THR A 3 8.24 9.88 -9.62
CA THR A 3 7.32 9.85 -10.76
C THR A 3 6.59 8.51 -10.83
N ARG A 4 5.89 8.15 -9.74
CA ARG A 4 5.04 6.96 -9.78
C ARG A 4 3.82 7.27 -10.63
N GLU A 5 3.50 6.43 -11.61
CA GLU A 5 2.29 6.59 -12.41
C GLU A 5 1.05 6.61 -11.51
N PRO A 6 0.04 7.44 -11.83
CA PRO A 6 -1.20 7.48 -11.09
C PRO A 6 -1.85 6.10 -11.02
N ALA A 7 -2.32 5.69 -9.84
CA ALA A 7 -3.02 4.43 -9.69
C ALA A 7 -4.25 4.36 -10.61
N HIS A 8 -4.45 3.21 -11.25
CA HIS A 8 -5.48 2.99 -12.24
C HIS A 8 -6.69 2.28 -11.62
N ILE A 9 -7.82 2.96 -11.58
CA ILE A 9 -9.07 2.47 -10.99
C ILE A 9 -10.07 2.10 -12.09
N LEU A 10 -10.64 0.89 -12.00
CA LEU A 10 -11.76 0.46 -12.80
C LEU A 10 -13.07 0.73 -12.04
N ILE A 11 -14.04 1.38 -12.68
CA ILE A 11 -15.39 1.57 -12.14
C ILE A 11 -16.37 0.79 -13.01
N VAL A 12 -17.17 -0.06 -12.39
CA VAL A 12 -18.20 -0.86 -13.07
C VAL A 12 -19.54 -0.55 -12.43
N ASP A 13 -20.41 0.11 -13.18
CA ASP A 13 -21.73 0.56 -12.72
C ASP A 13 -22.61 0.72 -13.98
N ASP A 14 -23.83 0.25 -13.97
CA ASP A 14 -24.74 0.33 -15.11
C ASP A 14 -25.38 1.73 -15.24
N ASP A 15 -25.43 2.51 -14.15
CA ASP A 15 -25.86 3.90 -14.19
C ASP A 15 -24.75 4.82 -14.73
N ASP A 16 -24.96 5.31 -15.97
CA ASP A 16 -24.02 6.24 -16.63
C ASP A 16 -23.71 7.49 -15.81
N ARG A 17 -24.69 8.01 -15.07
CA ARG A 17 -24.55 9.24 -14.28
C ARG A 17 -23.64 9.02 -13.08
N ILE A 18 -23.86 7.91 -12.36
CA ILE A 18 -23.02 7.53 -11.20
C ILE A 18 -21.63 7.25 -11.70
N ARG A 19 -21.47 6.46 -12.76
CA ARG A 19 -20.20 6.10 -13.36
C ARG A 19 -19.39 7.32 -13.79
N ASP A 20 -20.03 8.28 -14.51
CA ASP A 20 -19.36 9.49 -14.99
C ASP A 20 -19.01 10.46 -13.85
N LEU A 21 -19.89 10.63 -12.86
CA LEU A 21 -19.63 11.48 -11.69
C LEU A 21 -18.43 10.93 -10.90
N THR A 22 -18.45 9.66 -10.61
CA THR A 22 -17.37 8.96 -9.87
C THR A 22 -16.06 9.05 -10.62
N LYS A 23 -16.08 8.79 -11.94
CA LYS A 23 -14.89 8.90 -12.80
C LYS A 23 -14.29 10.30 -12.76
N ARG A 24 -15.12 11.34 -12.94
CA ARG A 24 -14.64 12.74 -12.90
C ARG A 24 -14.04 13.09 -11.55
N PHE A 25 -14.72 12.70 -10.47
CA PHE A 25 -14.25 13.01 -9.12
C PHE A 25 -12.91 12.35 -8.79
N LEU A 26 -12.76 11.05 -9.05
CA LEU A 26 -11.50 10.36 -8.81
C LEU A 26 -10.37 10.84 -9.74
N THR A 27 -10.70 11.25 -10.97
CA THR A 27 -9.70 11.87 -11.87
C THR A 27 -9.21 13.21 -11.32
N MET A 28 -10.09 14.05 -10.74
CA MET A 28 -9.68 15.27 -10.05
C MET A 28 -8.80 15.02 -8.83
N LYS A 29 -8.93 13.86 -8.18
CA LYS A 29 -8.06 13.42 -7.08
C LYS A 29 -6.71 12.85 -7.56
N GLY A 30 -6.46 12.83 -8.87
CA GLY A 30 -5.19 12.41 -9.46
C GLY A 30 -5.09 10.93 -9.85
N TYR A 31 -6.20 10.19 -9.83
CA TYR A 31 -6.24 8.80 -10.29
C TYR A 31 -6.45 8.70 -11.81
N ARG A 32 -5.91 7.65 -12.42
CA ARG A 32 -6.32 7.22 -13.76
C ARG A 32 -7.58 6.36 -13.62
N VAL A 33 -8.66 6.69 -14.35
CA VAL A 33 -9.95 6.02 -14.16
C VAL A 33 -10.54 5.55 -15.47
N THR A 34 -10.90 4.26 -15.53
CA THR A 34 -11.61 3.65 -16.66
C THR A 34 -12.98 3.15 -16.18
N GLY A 35 -14.02 3.37 -16.97
CA GLY A 35 -15.38 2.95 -16.65
C GLY A 35 -15.84 1.82 -17.56
N ALA A 36 -16.64 0.89 -17.03
CA ALA A 36 -17.38 -0.14 -17.76
C ALA A 36 -18.86 -0.11 -17.36
N PRO A 37 -19.79 -0.26 -18.30
CA PRO A 37 -21.23 -0.23 -18.01
C PRO A 37 -21.75 -1.56 -17.47
N ASP A 38 -20.98 -2.63 -17.56
CA ASP A 38 -21.39 -3.99 -17.19
C ASP A 38 -20.18 -4.90 -16.92
N ALA A 39 -20.44 -6.08 -16.40
CA ALA A 39 -19.42 -7.07 -16.11
C ALA A 39 -18.67 -7.56 -17.37
N ALA A 40 -19.34 -7.66 -18.52
CA ALA A 40 -18.70 -8.09 -19.77
C ALA A 40 -17.70 -7.04 -20.27
N GLY A 41 -18.04 -5.75 -20.16
CA GLY A 41 -17.14 -4.62 -20.43
C GLY A 41 -15.93 -4.62 -19.49
N ALA A 42 -16.17 -4.84 -18.19
CA ALA A 42 -15.12 -4.91 -17.19
C ALA A 42 -14.10 -6.02 -17.51
N ARG A 43 -14.58 -7.24 -17.84
CA ARG A 43 -13.70 -8.36 -18.22
C ARG A 43 -12.83 -8.01 -19.42
N ARG A 44 -13.43 -7.51 -20.52
CA ARG A 44 -12.66 -7.10 -21.71
C ARG A 44 -11.57 -6.07 -21.39
N LEU A 45 -11.84 -5.16 -20.46
CA LEU A 45 -10.83 -4.19 -20.00
C LEU A 45 -9.75 -4.88 -19.17
N MET A 46 -10.10 -5.76 -18.24
CA MET A 46 -9.14 -6.47 -17.38
C MET A 46 -8.28 -7.48 -18.15
N ASP A 47 -8.74 -7.99 -19.28
CA ASP A 47 -7.96 -8.85 -20.17
C ASP A 47 -6.84 -8.08 -20.90
N ASN A 48 -6.99 -6.77 -21.06
CA ASN A 48 -6.07 -5.92 -21.83
C ASN A 48 -5.31 -4.89 -20.99
N MET A 49 -5.74 -4.66 -19.75
CA MET A 49 -5.18 -3.63 -18.86
C MET A 49 -5.10 -4.16 -17.44
N THR A 50 -4.11 -3.67 -16.70
CA THR A 50 -4.01 -3.87 -15.27
C THR A 50 -4.67 -2.71 -14.52
N PHE A 51 -5.34 -3.05 -13.41
CA PHE A 51 -5.96 -2.10 -12.52
C PHE A 51 -5.43 -2.29 -11.10
N ASP A 52 -5.20 -1.18 -10.41
CA ASP A 52 -4.76 -1.17 -9.01
C ASP A 52 -5.94 -1.31 -8.03
N LEU A 53 -7.17 -1.04 -8.52
CA LEU A 53 -8.42 -1.19 -7.77
C LEU A 53 -9.58 -1.33 -8.74
N ALA A 54 -10.54 -2.21 -8.42
CA ALA A 54 -11.84 -2.26 -9.08
C ALA A 54 -12.96 -1.85 -8.11
N VAL A 55 -13.84 -0.95 -8.53
CA VAL A 55 -15.05 -0.53 -7.81
C VAL A 55 -16.23 -1.07 -8.59
N LEU A 56 -17.00 -1.99 -8.00
CA LEU A 56 -18.06 -2.74 -8.69
C LEU A 56 -19.42 -2.46 -8.04
N ASP A 57 -20.38 -2.06 -8.83
CA ASP A 57 -21.77 -2.12 -8.39
C ASP A 57 -22.21 -3.57 -8.28
N ILE A 58 -22.88 -3.93 -7.18
CA ILE A 58 -23.46 -5.27 -7.01
C ILE A 58 -24.65 -5.46 -7.94
N MET A 59 -25.51 -4.46 -8.05
CA MET A 59 -26.79 -4.55 -8.75
C MET A 59 -26.65 -4.12 -10.19
N MET A 60 -26.12 -5.00 -11.04
CA MET A 60 -26.03 -4.77 -12.48
C MET A 60 -26.93 -5.76 -13.26
N PRO A 61 -27.48 -5.36 -14.42
CA PRO A 61 -28.22 -6.27 -15.29
C PRO A 61 -27.35 -7.41 -15.82
N GLY A 62 -27.89 -8.63 -15.79
CA GLY A 62 -27.18 -9.83 -16.27
C GLY A 62 -26.23 -10.38 -15.21
N GLU A 63 -24.94 -10.22 -15.37
CA GLU A 63 -23.93 -10.65 -14.39
C GLU A 63 -23.77 -9.60 -13.29
N THR A 64 -24.00 -9.99 -12.04
CA THR A 64 -23.91 -9.13 -10.86
C THR A 64 -22.44 -8.81 -10.51
N GLY A 65 -22.25 -7.78 -9.68
CA GLY A 65 -20.91 -7.45 -9.17
C GLY A 65 -20.31 -8.53 -8.28
N LEU A 66 -21.11 -9.34 -7.59
CA LEU A 66 -20.66 -10.49 -6.81
C LEU A 66 -20.14 -11.61 -7.71
N GLU A 67 -20.87 -11.95 -8.75
CA GLU A 67 -20.43 -12.95 -9.74
C GLU A 67 -19.16 -12.50 -10.48
N LEU A 68 -19.06 -11.20 -10.80
CA LEU A 68 -17.84 -10.62 -11.38
C LEU A 68 -16.66 -10.70 -10.40
N LEU A 69 -16.86 -10.42 -9.11
CA LEU A 69 -15.84 -10.58 -8.08
C LEU A 69 -15.33 -12.01 -8.00
N GLU A 70 -16.21 -13.00 -7.98
CA GLU A 70 -15.84 -14.42 -7.95
C GLU A 70 -14.96 -14.80 -9.15
N ARG A 71 -15.32 -14.31 -10.35
CA ARG A 71 -14.51 -14.50 -11.57
C ARG A 71 -13.15 -13.80 -11.47
N ILE A 72 -13.09 -12.58 -10.96
CA ILE A 72 -11.82 -11.87 -10.74
C ILE A 72 -10.93 -12.69 -9.82
N ARG A 73 -11.46 -13.23 -8.71
CA ARG A 73 -10.69 -14.05 -7.76
C ARG A 73 -10.20 -15.38 -8.35
N SER A 74 -10.86 -15.87 -9.41
CA SER A 74 -10.48 -17.09 -10.13
C SER A 74 -9.60 -16.81 -11.36
N SER A 75 -9.23 -15.56 -11.64
CA SER A 75 -8.52 -15.11 -12.83
C SER A 75 -7.07 -14.69 -12.52
N PRO A 76 -6.23 -14.38 -13.54
CA PRO A 76 -4.93 -13.74 -13.34
C PRO A 76 -5.00 -12.42 -12.56
N ALA A 77 -6.14 -11.71 -12.60
CA ALA A 77 -6.39 -10.47 -11.88
C ALA A 77 -6.82 -10.68 -10.39
N LYS A 78 -6.70 -11.90 -9.85
CA LYS A 78 -7.13 -12.25 -8.47
C LYS A 78 -6.53 -11.37 -7.37
N ALA A 79 -5.39 -10.76 -7.62
CA ALA A 79 -4.72 -9.87 -6.67
C ALA A 79 -5.23 -8.42 -6.74
N THR A 80 -6.04 -8.06 -7.75
CA THR A 80 -6.64 -6.72 -7.85
C THR A 80 -7.61 -6.52 -6.69
N PRO A 81 -7.41 -5.50 -5.84
CA PRO A 81 -8.37 -5.16 -4.80
C PRO A 81 -9.74 -4.83 -5.38
N VAL A 82 -10.79 -5.17 -4.66
CA VAL A 82 -12.18 -4.92 -5.09
C VAL A 82 -12.96 -4.23 -3.98
N MET A 83 -13.56 -3.08 -4.29
CA MET A 83 -14.58 -2.44 -3.48
C MET A 83 -15.95 -2.68 -4.10
N LEU A 84 -16.93 -3.07 -3.30
CA LEU A 84 -18.30 -3.26 -3.73
C LEU A 84 -19.15 -2.02 -3.41
N LEU A 85 -19.97 -1.59 -4.37
CA LEU A 85 -21.05 -0.62 -4.15
C LEU A 85 -22.34 -1.41 -3.97
N THR A 86 -23.06 -1.17 -2.87
CA THR A 86 -24.27 -1.93 -2.51
C THR A 86 -25.44 -1.00 -2.22
N ALA A 87 -26.66 -1.45 -2.45
CA ALA A 87 -27.83 -0.72 -2.01
C ALA A 87 -27.93 -0.69 -0.48
N ARG A 88 -28.49 0.38 0.07
CA ARG A 88 -28.63 0.58 1.52
C ARG A 88 -29.56 -0.47 2.11
N GLY A 89 -29.08 -1.30 3.04
CA GLY A 89 -29.89 -2.26 3.81
C GLY A 89 -29.64 -3.74 3.50
N GLU A 90 -28.87 -4.09 2.49
CA GLU A 90 -28.57 -5.48 2.12
C GLU A 90 -27.36 -6.04 2.88
N ALA A 91 -27.58 -6.36 4.16
CA ALA A 91 -26.54 -6.97 5.00
C ALA A 91 -26.05 -8.34 4.45
N ARG A 92 -26.88 -9.02 3.66
CA ARG A 92 -26.53 -10.32 3.06
C ARG A 92 -25.47 -10.17 1.99
N ASP A 93 -25.64 -9.24 1.06
CA ASP A 93 -24.70 -8.98 -0.04
C ASP A 93 -23.34 -8.55 0.48
N ARG A 94 -23.33 -7.76 1.55
CA ARG A 94 -22.12 -7.34 2.24
C ARG A 94 -21.35 -8.53 2.86
N ILE A 95 -22.07 -9.44 3.53
CA ILE A 95 -21.48 -10.65 4.12
C ILE A 95 -20.96 -11.57 3.01
N GLU A 96 -21.70 -11.72 1.93
CA GLU A 96 -21.32 -12.53 0.80
C GLU A 96 -20.10 -11.95 0.07
N GLY A 97 -20.10 -10.65 -0.20
CA GLY A 97 -18.95 -9.96 -0.80
C GLY A 97 -17.67 -10.11 0.02
N LEU A 98 -17.75 -10.02 1.36
CA LEU A 98 -16.60 -10.26 2.23
C LEU A 98 -16.13 -11.71 2.17
N ARG A 99 -17.04 -12.69 2.10
CA ARG A 99 -16.70 -14.11 1.95
C ARG A 99 -16.03 -14.40 0.61
N LEU A 100 -16.45 -13.71 -0.45
CA LEU A 100 -15.88 -13.80 -1.79
C LEU A 100 -14.54 -13.02 -1.92
N GLY A 101 -14.12 -12.32 -0.86
CA GLY A 101 -12.84 -11.62 -0.82
C GLY A 101 -12.89 -10.19 -1.36
N ALA A 102 -13.98 -9.46 -1.17
CA ALA A 102 -14.01 -8.02 -1.34
C ALA A 102 -13.15 -7.34 -0.26
N ASP A 103 -12.41 -6.29 -0.63
CA ASP A 103 -11.51 -5.56 0.26
C ASP A 103 -12.23 -4.46 1.05
N ASP A 104 -13.33 -3.92 0.53
CA ASP A 104 -14.22 -2.97 1.21
C ASP A 104 -15.59 -2.94 0.52
N TYR A 105 -16.53 -2.24 1.13
CA TYR A 105 -17.85 -1.97 0.55
C TYR A 105 -18.31 -0.56 0.91
N LEU A 106 -19.17 0.03 0.06
CA LEU A 106 -19.76 1.35 0.25
C LEU A 106 -21.25 1.32 -0.12
N ALA A 107 -22.11 1.80 0.78
CA ALA A 107 -23.54 1.80 0.53
C ALA A 107 -23.96 3.01 -0.34
N LYS A 108 -24.79 2.75 -1.34
CA LYS A 108 -25.47 3.81 -2.14
C LYS A 108 -26.71 4.34 -1.38
N PRO A 109 -27.00 5.67 -1.38
CA PRO A 109 -26.16 6.73 -1.94
C PRO A 109 -24.95 7.05 -1.07
N PHE A 110 -23.85 7.44 -1.68
CA PHE A 110 -22.59 7.79 -1.02
C PHE A 110 -22.11 9.18 -1.42
N GLU A 111 -21.31 9.77 -0.56
CA GLU A 111 -20.58 10.98 -0.88
C GLU A 111 -19.32 10.65 -1.69
N PRO A 112 -19.04 11.37 -2.80
CA PRO A 112 -17.85 11.11 -3.61
C PRO A 112 -16.54 11.17 -2.81
N GLU A 113 -16.46 12.01 -1.78
CA GLU A 113 -15.30 12.10 -0.88
C GLU A 113 -15.11 10.82 -0.06
N GLU A 114 -16.19 10.19 0.43
CA GLU A 114 -16.10 8.92 1.15
C GLU A 114 -15.55 7.82 0.25
N LEU A 115 -16.02 7.74 -1.00
CA LEU A 115 -15.51 6.80 -1.98
C LEU A 115 -14.00 7.01 -2.20
N ALA A 116 -13.56 8.26 -2.40
CA ALA A 116 -12.15 8.56 -2.62
C ALA A 116 -11.26 8.17 -1.43
N LEU A 117 -11.66 8.45 -0.19
CA LEU A 117 -10.93 8.08 1.01
C LEU A 117 -10.82 6.57 1.18
N ARG A 118 -11.87 5.82 0.84
CA ARG A 118 -11.85 4.34 0.85
C ARG A 118 -10.94 3.79 -0.24
N CYS A 119 -11.01 4.33 -1.47
CA CYS A 119 -10.09 3.98 -2.55
C CYS A 119 -8.63 4.19 -2.12
N GLU A 120 -8.32 5.34 -1.52
CA GLU A 120 -6.97 5.65 -1.01
C GLU A 120 -6.53 4.64 0.06
N ALA A 121 -7.41 4.30 1.02
CA ALA A 121 -7.11 3.34 2.07
C ALA A 121 -6.85 1.93 1.52
N ILE A 122 -7.61 1.48 0.50
CA ILE A 122 -7.39 0.19 -0.15
C ILE A 122 -6.08 0.22 -0.92
N LEU A 123 -5.86 1.23 -1.76
CA LEU A 123 -4.65 1.36 -2.57
C LEU A 123 -3.38 1.43 -1.70
N ARG A 124 -3.43 2.09 -0.57
CA ARG A 124 -2.32 2.11 0.40
C ARG A 124 -2.02 0.72 0.97
N ARG A 125 -3.06 -0.07 1.29
CA ARG A 125 -2.91 -1.44 1.80
C ARG A 125 -2.47 -2.44 0.73
N SER A 126 -2.94 -2.27 -0.50
CA SER A 126 -2.63 -3.15 -1.62
C SER A 126 -1.29 -2.84 -2.30
N GLN A 127 -0.75 -1.64 -2.07
CA GLN A 127 0.63 -1.38 -2.45
C GLN A 127 1.49 -2.34 -1.61
N LYS A 128 1.84 -3.50 -2.21
CA LYS A 128 3.01 -4.22 -1.71
C LYS A 128 4.11 -3.17 -1.59
N PRO A 129 4.79 -3.05 -0.45
CA PRO A 129 6.01 -2.26 -0.42
C PRO A 129 6.79 -2.67 -1.67
N ALA A 130 7.27 -1.69 -2.42
CA ALA A 130 8.18 -1.97 -3.53
C ALA A 130 9.18 -3.01 -3.01
N PRO A 131 9.55 -4.05 -3.81
CA PRO A 131 10.56 -4.97 -3.32
C PRO A 131 11.67 -4.10 -2.72
N PRO A 132 12.14 -4.44 -1.50
CA PRO A 132 13.14 -3.60 -0.85
C PRO A 132 14.27 -3.38 -1.86
N PRO A 133 14.82 -2.19 -1.97
CA PRO A 133 15.96 -1.97 -2.85
C PRO A 133 17.02 -3.00 -2.48
N GLU A 134 17.62 -3.65 -3.47
CA GLU A 134 18.67 -4.65 -3.23
C GLU A 134 19.80 -4.05 -2.39
N GLU A 135 20.11 -2.78 -2.62
CA GLU A 135 21.13 -2.01 -1.91
C GLU A 135 20.62 -0.62 -1.54
N ILE A 136 21.04 -0.13 -0.38
CA ILE A 136 20.75 1.21 0.14
C ILE A 136 22.06 1.92 0.41
N GLU A 137 22.23 3.09 -0.21
CA GLU A 137 23.38 3.96 0.00
C GLU A 137 23.11 4.99 1.09
N MET A 138 24.09 5.17 2.00
CA MET A 138 24.00 6.07 3.15
C MET A 138 25.39 6.66 3.44
N SER A 139 25.68 7.85 2.93
CA SER A 139 26.96 8.58 3.14
C SER A 139 28.19 7.71 2.87
N GLY A 140 28.21 7.00 1.74
CA GLY A 140 29.32 6.11 1.34
C GLY A 140 29.28 4.74 2.00
N LEU A 141 28.26 4.43 2.78
CA LEU A 141 27.95 3.06 3.24
C LEU A 141 26.94 2.44 2.29
N VAL A 142 27.10 1.15 2.01
CA VAL A 142 26.17 0.36 1.20
C VAL A 142 25.61 -0.77 2.07
N PHE A 143 24.31 -0.78 2.23
CA PHE A 143 23.59 -1.87 2.92
C PHE A 143 22.90 -2.77 1.90
N ASN A 144 23.38 -3.99 1.75
CA ASN A 144 22.69 -5.01 0.96
C ASN A 144 21.59 -5.63 1.82
N VAL A 145 20.33 -5.38 1.46
CA VAL A 145 19.15 -5.74 2.27
C VAL A 145 18.94 -7.24 2.32
N GLU A 146 19.15 -7.94 1.20
CA GLU A 146 18.96 -9.40 1.10
C GLU A 146 20.00 -10.15 1.93
N ARG A 147 21.27 -9.72 1.85
CA ARG A 147 22.38 -10.37 2.57
C ARG A 147 22.53 -9.89 4.01
N GLY A 148 21.88 -8.80 4.39
CA GLY A 148 22.05 -8.19 5.70
C GLY A 148 23.46 -7.66 5.95
N GLU A 149 24.15 -7.18 4.92
CA GLU A 149 25.52 -6.75 4.99
C GLU A 149 25.65 -5.24 4.82
N LEU A 150 26.30 -4.59 5.79
CA LEU A 150 26.66 -3.16 5.72
C LEU A 150 28.16 -3.04 5.43
N LYS A 151 28.52 -2.25 4.39
CA LYS A 151 29.90 -2.03 3.97
C LYS A 151 30.25 -0.56 3.80
N ALA A 152 31.51 -0.23 4.08
CA ALA A 152 32.16 1.03 3.73
C ALA A 152 33.25 0.71 2.70
N GLY A 153 32.98 0.86 1.39
CA GLY A 153 33.83 0.29 0.35
C GLY A 153 33.94 -1.23 0.52
N ASP A 154 35.16 -1.76 0.66
CA ASP A 154 35.40 -3.20 0.86
C ASP A 154 35.32 -3.64 2.33
N GLN A 155 35.22 -2.70 3.26
CA GLN A 155 35.23 -3.01 4.69
C GLN A 155 33.82 -3.29 5.21
N ARG A 156 33.59 -4.50 5.75
CA ARG A 156 32.32 -4.87 6.40
C ARG A 156 32.19 -4.24 7.78
N ILE A 157 31.06 -3.56 8.04
CA ILE A 157 30.70 -3.04 9.36
C ILE A 157 29.82 -4.07 10.06
N ARG A 158 30.24 -4.52 11.23
CA ARG A 158 29.49 -5.51 12.02
C ARG A 158 28.29 -4.86 12.69
N LEU A 159 27.10 -5.39 12.39
CA LEU A 159 25.86 -5.10 13.10
C LEU A 159 25.58 -6.24 14.09
N THR A 160 24.99 -5.93 15.23
CA THR A 160 24.36 -6.91 16.10
C THR A 160 23.04 -7.36 15.46
N ASP A 161 22.49 -8.51 15.87
CA ASP A 161 21.22 -9.03 15.33
C ASP A 161 20.08 -8.00 15.46
N ALA A 162 19.99 -7.30 16.60
CA ALA A 162 19.00 -6.28 16.82
C ALA A 162 19.18 -5.04 15.92
N GLU A 163 20.42 -4.61 15.69
CA GLU A 163 20.72 -3.50 14.76
C GLU A 163 20.44 -3.91 13.32
N LEU A 164 20.75 -5.15 12.95
CA LEU A 164 20.46 -5.69 11.63
C LEU A 164 18.95 -5.77 11.38
N GLN A 165 18.19 -6.34 12.31
CA GLN A 165 16.74 -6.40 12.21
C GLN A 165 16.13 -5.02 12.05
N LEU A 166 16.54 -4.05 12.89
CA LEU A 166 16.04 -2.68 12.82
C LEU A 166 16.36 -2.01 11.48
N LEU A 167 17.61 -2.13 11.00
CA LEU A 167 18.02 -1.57 9.72
C LEU A 167 17.27 -2.23 8.56
N THR A 168 17.10 -3.55 8.58
CA THR A 168 16.36 -4.29 7.56
C THR A 168 14.90 -3.86 7.49
N ILE A 169 14.22 -3.71 8.65
CA ILE A 169 12.81 -3.26 8.68
C ILE A 169 12.69 -1.86 8.09
N LEU A 170 13.55 -0.93 8.50
CA LEU A 170 13.56 0.44 7.96
C LEU A 170 13.91 0.48 6.46
N ALA A 171 14.78 -0.43 6.02
CA ALA A 171 15.22 -0.57 4.63
C ALA A 171 14.13 -1.11 3.69
N HIS A 172 13.14 -1.83 4.22
CA HIS A 172 12.00 -2.32 3.44
C HIS A 172 11.00 -1.20 3.07
N ALA A 173 11.03 -0.07 3.77
CA ALA A 173 10.14 1.06 3.54
C ALA A 173 10.93 2.40 3.58
N PRO A 174 11.88 2.66 2.66
CA PRO A 174 12.66 3.88 2.65
C PRO A 174 11.77 5.11 2.52
N GLY A 175 12.01 6.12 3.36
CA GLY A 175 11.24 7.35 3.40
C GLY A 175 9.95 7.28 4.21
N GLU A 176 9.44 6.09 4.52
CA GLU A 176 8.22 5.92 5.33
C GLU A 176 8.55 5.90 6.83
N ALA A 177 7.65 6.51 7.62
CA ALA A 177 7.77 6.51 9.08
C ALA A 177 7.15 5.23 9.65
N ILE A 178 7.93 4.45 10.38
CA ILE A 178 7.47 3.25 11.10
C ILE A 178 7.33 3.62 12.58
N SER A 179 6.21 3.20 13.19
CA SER A 179 5.94 3.52 14.59
C SER A 179 6.92 2.81 15.55
N ARG A 180 7.10 3.35 16.77
CA ARG A 180 7.91 2.69 17.80
C ARG A 180 7.31 1.35 18.22
N GLU A 181 6.00 1.29 18.26
CA GLU A 181 5.21 0.09 18.59
C GLU A 181 5.47 -1.01 17.54
N ASP A 182 5.29 -0.70 16.25
CA ASP A 182 5.56 -1.64 15.16
C ASP A 182 7.03 -2.11 15.15
N LEU A 183 7.97 -1.16 15.36
CA LEU A 183 9.40 -1.51 15.45
C LEU A 183 9.70 -2.43 16.66
N ALA A 184 9.02 -2.21 17.79
CA ALA A 184 9.19 -3.06 18.97
C ALA A 184 8.62 -4.47 18.76
N GLU A 185 7.50 -4.60 18.06
CA GLU A 185 6.89 -5.88 17.71
C GLU A 185 7.69 -6.66 16.67
N LEU A 186 8.18 -5.96 15.63
CA LEU A 186 8.92 -6.57 14.51
C LEU A 186 10.39 -6.88 14.85
N THR A 187 10.95 -6.25 15.89
CA THR A 187 12.30 -6.54 16.39
C THR A 187 12.21 -7.34 17.68
N SER A 188 13.28 -8.03 18.02
CA SER A 188 13.41 -8.71 19.33
C SER A 188 13.52 -7.73 20.52
N ALA A 189 13.14 -6.45 20.32
CA ALA A 189 13.29 -5.39 21.31
C ALA A 189 12.30 -5.49 22.48
N GLY A 190 11.10 -6.02 22.24
CA GLY A 190 10.06 -6.26 23.24
C GLY A 190 9.44 -5.01 23.89
N LEU A 191 10.13 -3.87 23.85
CA LEU A 191 9.69 -2.59 24.44
C LEU A 191 10.14 -1.41 23.55
N GLU A 192 9.30 -0.38 23.41
CA GLU A 192 9.59 0.85 22.65
C GLU A 192 10.89 1.54 23.08
N ARG A 193 11.19 1.56 24.38
CA ARG A 193 12.45 2.14 24.92
C ARG A 193 13.69 1.40 24.43
N SER A 194 13.57 0.10 24.13
CA SER A 194 14.67 -0.67 23.56
C SER A 194 14.95 -0.25 22.12
N VAL A 195 13.91 0.14 21.36
CA VAL A 195 14.04 0.64 19.98
C VAL A 195 14.88 1.92 19.96
N ASP A 196 14.62 2.89 20.86
CA ASP A 196 15.36 4.16 20.93
C ASP A 196 16.85 3.92 21.21
N VAL A 197 17.18 2.94 22.06
CA VAL A 197 18.56 2.53 22.35
C VAL A 197 19.22 1.91 21.11
N GLN A 198 18.50 1.05 20.40
CA GLN A 198 19.01 0.41 19.18
C GLN A 198 19.23 1.45 18.07
N VAL A 199 18.29 2.38 17.87
CA VAL A 199 18.44 3.50 16.94
C VAL A 199 19.70 4.32 17.28
N THR A 200 19.89 4.64 18.55
CA THR A 200 21.08 5.41 18.98
C THR A 200 22.38 4.67 18.67
N ARG A 201 22.43 3.35 18.86
CA ARG A 201 23.59 2.53 18.53
C ARG A 201 23.81 2.44 17.02
N LEU A 202 22.75 2.24 16.26
CA LEU A 202 22.80 2.14 14.81
C LEU A 202 23.25 3.45 14.17
N ARG A 203 22.76 4.60 14.66
CA ARG A 203 23.21 5.94 14.23
C ARG A 203 24.73 6.14 14.39
N ARG A 204 25.31 5.63 15.46
CA ARG A 204 26.79 5.70 15.66
C ARG A 204 27.60 4.97 14.60
N LYS A 205 26.97 4.02 13.89
CA LYS A 205 27.62 3.22 12.84
C LYS A 205 27.32 3.75 11.43
N ILE A 206 26.17 4.40 11.25
CA ILE A 206 25.68 4.78 9.92
C ILE A 206 25.83 6.29 9.69
N GLU A 207 25.53 7.13 10.70
CA GLU A 207 25.49 8.57 10.51
C GLU A 207 26.89 9.19 10.52
N PRO A 208 27.17 10.13 9.62
CA PRO A 208 28.37 10.96 9.72
C PRO A 208 28.42 11.75 11.03
N ASN A 209 27.28 12.27 11.48
CA ASN A 209 27.09 12.90 12.78
C ASN A 209 25.87 12.31 13.51
N PRO A 210 26.06 11.42 14.51
CA PRO A 210 24.94 10.79 15.22
C PRO A 210 24.01 11.76 15.98
N LYS A 211 24.46 13.01 16.25
CA LYS A 211 23.66 14.04 16.89
C LYS A 211 22.74 14.79 15.94
N GLU A 212 23.08 14.77 14.64
CA GLU A 212 22.34 15.38 13.55
C GLU A 212 22.08 14.33 12.46
N PRO A 213 21.24 13.31 12.74
CA PRO A 213 21.07 12.18 11.86
C PRO A 213 20.34 12.59 10.57
N ILE A 214 20.93 12.24 9.42
CA ILE A 214 20.38 12.50 8.10
C ILE A 214 19.71 11.24 7.50
N HIS A 215 20.20 10.06 7.86
CA HIS A 215 19.66 8.80 7.35
C HIS A 215 18.58 8.21 8.25
N ILE A 216 18.86 7.98 9.54
CA ILE A 216 17.84 7.45 10.46
C ILE A 216 17.19 8.62 11.19
N GLN A 217 16.12 9.17 10.58
CA GLN A 217 15.44 10.35 11.09
C GLN A 217 14.37 10.01 12.13
N THR A 218 14.21 10.86 13.13
CA THR A 218 13.10 10.78 14.09
C THR A 218 11.90 11.54 13.53
N VAL A 219 10.76 10.85 13.41
CA VAL A 219 9.46 11.46 13.10
C VAL A 219 8.72 11.66 14.41
N ARG A 220 8.61 12.93 14.84
CA ARG A 220 8.01 13.29 16.14
C ARG A 220 6.59 12.75 16.27
N GLY A 221 6.28 12.13 17.40
CA GLY A 221 4.95 11.57 17.69
C GLY A 221 4.65 10.24 16.99
N ILE A 222 5.53 9.76 16.06
CA ILE A 222 5.35 8.52 15.33
C ILE A 222 6.47 7.54 15.68
N GLY A 223 7.66 7.73 15.12
CA GLY A 223 8.75 6.75 15.24
C GLY A 223 9.99 7.17 14.46
N TYR A 224 10.44 6.28 13.58
CA TYR A 224 11.65 6.47 12.81
C TYR A 224 11.44 6.17 11.32
N ARG A 225 12.26 6.77 10.47
CA ARG A 225 12.33 6.48 9.04
C ARG A 225 13.76 6.43 8.55
N LEU A 226 14.01 5.66 7.51
CA LEU A 226 15.29 5.61 6.80
C LEU A 226 15.22 6.51 5.57
N MET A 227 16.20 7.39 5.42
CA MET A 227 16.38 8.24 4.25
C MET A 227 17.71 7.86 3.58
N PRO A 228 17.70 7.16 2.45
CA PRO A 228 18.87 6.94 1.61
C PRO A 228 19.43 8.25 1.04
N ASP A 229 20.64 8.18 0.43
CA ASP A 229 21.26 9.27 -0.32
C ASP A 229 20.43 9.68 -1.55
#